data_cce8a4831739c71874b1db8c44725b25
#
_entry.id   cce8a4831739c71874b1db8c44725b25
#
_cell.length_a   1.000
_cell.length_b   1.000
_cell.length_c   1.000
_cell.angle_alpha   90.00
_cell.angle_beta   90.00
_cell.angle_gamma   90.00
#
_symmetry.space_group_name_H-M   'P 1'
#
loop_
_entity.id
_entity.type
_entity.pdbx_description
1 polymer ?
#
loop_
_entity_poly.entity_id
_entity_poly.type
_entity_poly.pdbx_seq_one_letter_code
_entity_poly.pdbx_strand_id
1 'polypeptide(L)'
;VTAFLSCWVYEELWHGEAFSRFLGEAGWELAPDLERVESDSRYPSRAARNLWIRRRLGGRGQLSHVGTMLGSAVMDDFVSLHMTWGAANELSTLTSYPRLIAKTDHPELINLLNAIIKDERRHFAFYRAQARMRLAGSVWARRLTRWAMDHLWAIVGTGVRPQSETDFVVVHLFGDEEGGSAALDMDRTMAELP
;
A
#
# COMPACT_ATOMS: atom_id res chain seq x y z
N VAL A 1 -6.47 12.44 13.64
CA VAL A 1 -6.26 11.88 12.29
C VAL A 1 -5.02 12.51 11.66
N THR A 2 -4.95 13.83 11.50
CA THR A 2 -3.85 14.51 10.79
C THR A 2 -2.46 14.18 11.35
N ALA A 3 -2.27 14.24 12.66
CA ALA A 3 -0.98 13.90 13.28
C ALA A 3 -0.54 12.47 12.96
N PHE A 4 -1.48 11.52 13.03
CA PHE A 4 -1.19 10.13 12.67
C PHE A 4 -0.79 10.01 11.19
N LEU A 5 -1.57 10.61 10.28
CA LEU A 5 -1.27 10.54 8.85
C LEU A 5 0.08 11.16 8.50
N SER A 6 0.51 12.20 9.23
CA SER A 6 1.85 12.77 9.05
C SER A 6 2.95 11.81 9.47
N CYS A 7 2.79 11.12 10.60
CA CYS A 7 3.73 10.09 11.04
C CYS A 7 3.73 8.89 10.08
N TRP A 8 2.55 8.43 9.69
CA TRP A 8 2.37 7.34 8.74
C TRP A 8 3.08 7.61 7.40
N VAL A 9 2.85 8.78 6.78
CA VAL A 9 3.55 9.14 5.52
C VAL A 9 5.06 9.15 5.71
N TYR A 10 5.55 9.58 6.86
CA TYR A 10 6.98 9.58 7.15
C TYR A 10 7.52 8.14 7.29
N GLU A 11 6.83 7.26 8.00
CA GLU A 11 7.20 5.85 8.18
C GLU A 11 7.18 5.12 6.82
N GLU A 12 6.13 5.29 6.00
CA GLU A 12 6.03 4.72 4.64
C GLU A 12 7.20 5.12 3.73
N LEU A 13 7.66 6.35 3.88
CA LEU A 13 8.83 6.81 3.13
C LEU A 13 10.10 6.07 3.54
N TRP A 14 10.25 5.78 4.83
CA TRP A 14 11.38 5.03 5.35
C TRP A 14 11.29 3.54 4.99
N HIS A 15 10.10 2.96 4.96
CA HIS A 15 9.91 1.59 4.47
C HIS A 15 10.39 1.47 3.02
N GLY A 16 9.96 2.38 2.14
CA GLY A 16 10.41 2.42 0.76
C GLY A 16 11.92 2.65 0.60
N GLU A 17 12.52 3.50 1.44
CA GLU A 17 13.96 3.76 1.43
C GLU A 17 14.74 2.53 1.90
N ALA A 18 14.29 1.85 2.94
CA ALA A 18 14.92 0.66 3.48
C ALA A 18 14.93 -0.48 2.46
N PHE A 19 13.80 -0.72 1.75
CA PHE A 19 13.77 -1.69 0.65
C PHE A 19 14.70 -1.30 -0.50
N SER A 20 14.70 -0.03 -0.90
CA SER A 20 15.57 0.47 -1.96
C SER A 20 17.05 0.25 -1.62
N ARG A 21 17.41 0.53 -0.38
CA ARG A 21 18.76 0.32 0.12
C ARG A 21 19.13 -1.15 0.15
N PHE A 22 18.25 -1.99 0.71
CA PHE A 22 18.43 -3.44 0.73
C PHE A 22 18.68 -3.98 -0.68
N LEU A 23 17.83 -3.64 -1.65
CA LEU A 23 17.97 -4.10 -3.03
C LEU A 23 19.29 -3.63 -3.67
N GLY A 24 19.67 -2.36 -3.45
CA GLY A 24 20.93 -1.85 -3.98
C GLY A 24 22.16 -2.52 -3.38
N GLU A 25 22.18 -2.79 -2.07
CA GLU A 25 23.26 -3.51 -1.40
C GLU A 25 23.32 -4.99 -1.82
N ALA A 26 22.16 -5.59 -2.14
CA ALA A 26 22.06 -6.92 -2.72
C ALA A 26 22.48 -6.99 -4.22
N GLY A 27 22.84 -5.87 -4.82
CA GLY A 27 23.32 -5.80 -6.20
C GLY A 27 22.21 -5.72 -7.24
N TRP A 28 20.95 -5.54 -6.84
CA TRP A 28 19.84 -5.33 -7.77
C TRP A 28 19.83 -3.89 -8.28
N GLU A 29 19.93 -3.73 -9.59
CA GLU A 29 19.69 -2.44 -10.22
C GLU A 29 18.18 -2.17 -10.21
N LEU A 30 17.76 -1.08 -9.55
CA LEU A 30 16.39 -0.61 -9.67
C LEU A 30 16.15 -0.19 -11.12
N ALA A 31 15.34 -0.96 -11.81
CA ALA A 31 14.84 -0.82 -13.18
C ALA A 31 15.69 0.07 -14.12
N PRO A 32 16.29 -0.48 -15.17
CA PRO A 32 17.18 0.26 -16.10
C PRO A 32 16.49 1.40 -16.85
N ASP A 33 15.17 1.46 -16.83
CA ASP A 33 14.32 2.47 -17.44
C ASP A 33 14.00 3.67 -16.52
N LEU A 34 14.42 3.66 -15.26
CA LEU A 34 14.53 4.88 -14.48
C LEU A 34 15.70 5.68 -15.05
N GLU A 35 15.40 6.70 -15.89
CA GLU A 35 16.41 7.68 -16.29
C GLU A 35 17.21 8.06 -15.05
N ARG A 36 18.48 7.65 -15.01
CA ARG A 36 19.42 8.08 -13.97
C ARG A 36 19.49 9.61 -14.05
N VAL A 37 18.69 10.26 -13.23
CA VAL A 37 18.94 11.66 -12.96
C VAL A 37 20.30 11.70 -12.27
N GLU A 38 21.26 12.34 -12.93
CA GLU A 38 22.67 12.50 -12.63
C GLU A 38 23.01 12.60 -11.12
N SER A 39 22.91 11.51 -10.42
CA SER A 39 23.52 11.38 -9.10
C SER A 39 24.24 10.06 -9.04
N ASP A 40 25.50 10.08 -8.59
CA ASP A 40 26.30 8.88 -8.27
C ASP A 40 25.68 7.97 -7.22
N SER A 41 24.47 8.27 -6.79
CA SER A 41 23.69 7.51 -5.84
C SER A 41 23.01 6.35 -6.56
N ARG A 42 23.26 5.12 -6.11
CA ARG A 42 22.52 3.89 -6.52
C ARG A 42 21.02 4.01 -6.30
N TYR A 43 20.57 5.00 -5.52
CA TYR A 43 19.18 5.26 -5.16
C TYR A 43 18.71 6.53 -5.83
N PRO A 44 17.67 6.47 -6.69
CA PRO A 44 17.08 7.67 -7.24
C PRO A 44 16.56 8.55 -6.10
N SER A 45 16.83 9.85 -6.18
CA SER A 45 16.29 10.79 -5.20
C SER A 45 14.78 10.68 -5.14
N ARG A 46 14.20 11.03 -3.98
CA ARG A 46 12.75 11.08 -3.77
C ARG A 46 12.03 11.88 -4.87
N ALA A 47 12.63 12.97 -5.32
CA ALA A 47 12.10 13.81 -6.39
C ALA A 47 12.06 13.06 -7.73
N ALA A 48 13.09 12.30 -8.07
CA ALA A 48 13.15 11.51 -9.29
C ALA A 48 12.12 10.38 -9.29
N ARG A 49 11.96 9.66 -8.17
CA ARG A 49 10.93 8.62 -8.01
C ARG A 49 9.51 9.19 -8.16
N ASN A 50 9.23 10.30 -7.51
CA ASN A 50 7.93 10.98 -7.60
C ASN A 50 7.63 11.47 -9.01
N LEU A 51 8.61 11.98 -9.72
CA LEU A 51 8.48 12.43 -11.10
C LEU A 51 8.17 11.25 -12.03
N TRP A 52 8.85 10.13 -11.84
CA TRP A 52 8.63 8.90 -12.60
C TRP A 52 7.23 8.33 -12.38
N ILE A 53 6.76 8.23 -11.12
CA ILE A 53 5.41 7.80 -10.78
C ILE A 53 4.38 8.72 -11.44
N ARG A 54 4.57 10.05 -11.37
CA ARG A 54 3.69 11.02 -12.01
C ARG A 54 3.65 10.88 -13.53
N ARG A 55 4.79 10.63 -14.17
CA ARG A 55 4.85 10.41 -15.62
C ARG A 55 4.12 9.13 -16.02
N ARG A 56 4.26 8.04 -15.25
CA ARG A 56 3.56 6.76 -15.52
C ARG A 56 2.06 6.83 -15.26
N LEU A 57 1.61 7.49 -14.21
CA LEU A 57 0.19 7.67 -13.93
C LEU A 57 -0.53 8.52 -15.00
N GLY A 58 0.21 9.32 -15.75
CA GLY A 58 -0.35 10.17 -16.81
C GLY A 58 -1.44 11.13 -16.32
N GLY A 59 -2.19 11.72 -17.26
CA GLY A 59 -3.26 12.67 -16.93
C GLY A 59 -4.41 12.07 -16.11
N ARG A 60 -4.72 10.77 -16.28
CA ARG A 60 -5.78 10.07 -15.52
C ARG A 60 -5.43 9.94 -14.04
N GLY A 61 -4.18 9.67 -13.71
CA GLY A 61 -3.74 9.59 -12.32
C GLY A 61 -3.78 10.95 -11.62
N GLN A 62 -3.47 12.03 -12.33
CA GLN A 62 -3.59 13.39 -11.79
C GLN A 62 -5.05 13.80 -11.55
N LEU A 63 -5.97 13.43 -12.45
CA LEU A 63 -7.40 13.64 -12.27
C LEU A 63 -7.95 12.88 -11.06
N SER A 64 -7.46 11.67 -10.80
CA SER A 64 -7.86 10.92 -9.60
C SER A 64 -7.45 11.62 -8.31
N HIS A 65 -6.25 12.22 -8.25
CA HIS A 65 -5.80 13.02 -7.11
C HIS A 65 -6.67 14.26 -6.89
N VAL A 66 -6.98 14.98 -7.97
CA VAL A 66 -7.89 16.14 -7.89
C VAL A 66 -9.28 15.71 -7.44
N GLY A 67 -9.82 14.62 -7.99
CA GLY A 67 -11.09 14.06 -7.58
C GLY A 67 -11.11 13.64 -6.10
N THR A 68 -10.03 13.02 -5.62
CA THR A 68 -9.85 12.65 -4.21
C THR A 68 -9.80 13.89 -3.30
N MET A 69 -9.06 14.92 -3.70
CA MET A 69 -8.98 16.17 -2.93
C MET A 69 -10.35 16.88 -2.85
N LEU A 70 -11.05 16.97 -3.96
CA LEU A 70 -12.39 17.58 -4.00
C LEU A 70 -13.40 16.74 -3.20
N GLY A 71 -13.38 15.43 -3.35
CA GLY A 71 -14.24 14.52 -2.58
C GLY A 71 -14.01 14.66 -1.08
N SER A 72 -12.75 14.71 -0.64
CA SER A 72 -12.40 14.86 0.79
C SER A 72 -12.76 16.24 1.36
N ALA A 73 -12.82 17.28 0.53
CA ALA A 73 -13.16 18.63 0.96
C ALA A 73 -14.67 18.86 1.08
N VAL A 74 -15.49 18.09 0.33
CA VAL A 74 -16.94 18.33 0.19
C VAL A 74 -17.78 17.23 0.85
N MET A 75 -17.23 16.04 1.06
CA MET A 75 -17.96 14.87 1.56
C MET A 75 -17.33 14.35 2.84
N ASP A 76 -17.95 14.55 3.98
CA ASP A 76 -17.51 13.97 5.27
C ASP A 76 -17.41 12.43 5.21
N ASP A 77 -18.28 11.78 4.46
CA ASP A 77 -18.30 10.34 4.26
C ASP A 77 -17.10 9.82 3.42
N PHE A 78 -16.43 10.70 2.66
CA PHE A 78 -15.24 10.33 1.89
C PHE A 78 -14.06 9.90 2.79
N VAL A 79 -13.96 10.45 3.99
CA VAL A 79 -12.95 10.05 4.97
C VAL A 79 -13.14 8.59 5.38
N SER A 80 -14.39 8.12 5.44
CA SER A 80 -14.71 6.70 5.74
C SER A 80 -14.14 5.77 4.67
N LEU A 81 -14.33 6.12 3.40
CA LEU A 81 -13.75 5.38 2.28
C LEU A 81 -12.22 5.37 2.36
N HIS A 82 -11.60 6.53 2.59
CA HIS A 82 -10.15 6.63 2.67
C HIS A 82 -9.56 5.79 3.81
N MET A 83 -10.22 5.79 4.98
CA MET A 83 -9.79 4.97 6.12
C MET A 83 -9.96 3.48 5.85
N THR A 84 -11.02 3.07 5.16
CA THR A 84 -11.24 1.67 4.78
C THR A 84 -10.22 1.21 3.73
N TRP A 85 -9.96 2.07 2.74
CA TRP A 85 -8.93 1.81 1.72
C TRP A 85 -7.55 1.63 2.34
N GLY A 86 -7.17 2.54 3.24
CA GLY A 86 -5.94 2.43 4.02
C GLY A 86 -5.90 1.12 4.81
N ALA A 87 -6.98 0.77 5.53
CA ALA A 87 -7.04 -0.49 6.27
C ALA A 87 -6.83 -1.72 5.36
N ALA A 88 -7.41 -1.74 4.15
CA ALA A 88 -7.22 -2.84 3.21
C ALA A 88 -5.77 -2.92 2.71
N ASN A 89 -5.14 -1.78 2.41
CA ASN A 89 -3.74 -1.73 2.00
C ASN A 89 -2.80 -2.22 3.10
N GLU A 90 -2.94 -1.71 4.33
CA GLU A 90 -2.13 -2.14 5.47
C GLU A 90 -2.31 -3.63 5.78
N LEU A 91 -3.55 -4.13 5.71
CA LEU A 91 -3.83 -5.55 5.92
C LEU A 91 -3.20 -6.41 4.83
N SER A 92 -3.22 -5.96 3.57
CA SER A 92 -2.55 -6.66 2.49
C SER A 92 -1.04 -6.79 2.72
N THR A 93 -0.42 -5.73 3.23
CA THR A 93 1.00 -5.71 3.62
C THR A 93 1.27 -6.66 4.79
N LEU A 94 0.45 -6.58 5.86
CA LEU A 94 0.54 -7.47 7.02
C LEU A 94 0.34 -8.94 6.67
N THR A 95 -0.42 -9.24 5.63
CA THR A 95 -0.62 -10.60 5.14
C THR A 95 0.53 -11.04 4.23
N SER A 96 1.05 -10.14 3.42
CA SER A 96 2.10 -10.43 2.43
C SER A 96 3.49 -10.62 3.05
N TYR A 97 3.88 -9.78 4.00
CA TYR A 97 5.24 -9.81 4.55
C TYR A 97 5.58 -11.10 5.32
N PRO A 98 4.70 -11.68 6.14
CA PRO A 98 4.95 -13.00 6.74
C PRO A 98 5.10 -14.10 5.69
N ARG A 99 4.35 -14.01 4.57
CA ARG A 99 4.47 -14.94 3.45
C ARG A 99 5.83 -14.79 2.74
N LEU A 100 6.30 -13.55 2.57
CA LEU A 100 7.62 -13.29 2.01
C LEU A 100 8.73 -13.80 2.93
N ILE A 101 8.61 -13.62 4.25
CA ILE A 101 9.54 -14.17 5.24
C ILE A 101 9.61 -15.69 5.13
N ALA A 102 8.49 -16.37 4.97
CA ALA A 102 8.45 -17.83 4.84
C ALA A 102 9.07 -18.34 3.52
N LYS A 103 9.28 -17.47 2.53
CA LYS A 103 9.82 -17.80 1.21
C LYS A 103 11.25 -17.30 0.98
N THR A 104 11.91 -16.75 1.99
CA THR A 104 13.27 -16.22 1.89
C THR A 104 14.15 -16.74 3.02
N ASP A 105 15.42 -17.03 2.72
CA ASP A 105 16.44 -17.39 3.71
C ASP A 105 17.39 -16.20 4.01
N HIS A 106 17.12 -15.01 3.45
CA HIS A 106 18.00 -13.86 3.59
C HIS A 106 17.82 -13.18 4.95
N PRO A 107 18.79 -13.25 5.88
CA PRO A 107 18.60 -12.81 7.26
C PRO A 107 18.29 -11.32 7.38
N GLU A 108 18.94 -10.45 6.59
CA GLU A 108 18.70 -9.01 6.63
C GLU A 108 17.32 -8.63 6.08
N LEU A 109 16.81 -9.36 5.06
CA LEU A 109 15.47 -9.16 4.59
C LEU A 109 14.43 -9.56 5.65
N ILE A 110 14.66 -10.69 6.32
CA ILE A 110 13.80 -11.16 7.41
C ILE A 110 13.76 -10.14 8.55
N ASN A 111 14.92 -9.61 8.96
CA ASN A 111 15.04 -8.58 9.99
C ASN A 111 14.31 -7.30 9.60
N LEU A 112 14.50 -6.84 8.37
CA LEU A 112 13.83 -5.66 7.82
C LEU A 112 12.31 -5.82 7.81
N LEU A 113 11.81 -6.93 7.27
CA LEU A 113 10.36 -7.21 7.22
C LEU A 113 9.75 -7.30 8.62
N ASN A 114 10.42 -7.95 9.57
CA ASN A 114 9.95 -8.01 10.95
C ASN A 114 9.93 -6.64 11.65
N ALA A 115 10.81 -5.73 11.29
CA ALA A 115 10.77 -4.35 11.79
C ALA A 115 9.57 -3.60 11.21
N ILE A 116 9.39 -3.64 9.88
CA ILE A 116 8.28 -2.97 9.19
C ILE A 116 6.92 -3.51 9.66
N ILE A 117 6.75 -4.82 9.81
CA ILE A 117 5.50 -5.43 10.29
C ILE A 117 5.01 -4.81 11.62
N LYS A 118 5.91 -4.35 12.50
CA LYS A 118 5.50 -3.69 13.75
C LYS A 118 4.83 -2.34 13.49
N ASP A 119 5.31 -1.61 12.50
CA ASP A 119 4.74 -0.32 12.10
C ASP A 119 3.40 -0.54 11.41
N GLU A 120 3.34 -1.46 10.47
CA GLU A 120 2.12 -1.81 9.73
C GLU A 120 0.97 -2.27 10.63
N ARG A 121 1.28 -2.96 11.74
CA ARG A 121 0.26 -3.31 12.74
C ARG A 121 -0.38 -2.08 13.39
N ARG A 122 0.41 -1.03 13.65
CA ARG A 122 -0.10 0.25 14.19
C ARG A 122 -0.90 0.99 13.14
N HIS A 123 -0.43 0.99 11.90
CA HIS A 123 -1.11 1.60 10.76
C HIS A 123 -2.48 0.95 10.55
N PHE A 124 -2.52 -0.36 10.42
CA PHE A 124 -3.77 -1.11 10.26
C PHE A 124 -4.75 -0.88 11.43
N ALA A 125 -4.26 -0.96 12.66
CA ALA A 125 -5.11 -0.74 13.84
C ALA A 125 -5.76 0.65 13.82
N PHE A 126 -5.01 1.68 13.45
CA PHE A 126 -5.53 3.03 13.33
C PHE A 126 -6.56 3.16 12.21
N TYR A 127 -6.20 2.74 10.98
CA TYR A 127 -7.09 2.82 9.83
C TYR A 127 -8.39 2.06 10.08
N ARG A 128 -8.30 0.83 10.59
CA ARG A 128 -9.46 0.00 10.94
C ARG A 128 -10.34 0.64 11.99
N ALA A 129 -9.78 1.19 13.06
CA ALA A 129 -10.54 1.87 14.10
C ALA A 129 -11.28 3.10 13.56
N GLN A 130 -10.60 3.91 12.74
CA GLN A 130 -11.18 5.09 12.11
C GLN A 130 -12.27 4.72 11.10
N ALA A 131 -12.05 3.70 10.28
CA ALA A 131 -13.05 3.18 9.35
C ALA A 131 -14.30 2.71 10.10
N ARG A 132 -14.12 1.83 11.11
CA ARG A 132 -15.22 1.27 11.90
C ARG A 132 -16.09 2.35 12.55
N MET A 133 -15.46 3.32 13.19
CA MET A 133 -16.18 4.43 13.85
C MET A 133 -17.03 5.24 12.86
N ARG A 134 -16.50 5.55 11.69
CA ARG A 134 -17.18 6.37 10.68
C ARG A 134 -18.26 5.60 9.93
N LEU A 135 -17.98 4.36 9.56
CA LEU A 135 -18.94 3.50 8.88
C LEU A 135 -20.16 3.21 9.77
N ALA A 136 -19.97 3.02 11.09
CA ALA A 136 -21.06 2.82 12.03
C ALA A 136 -22.03 4.02 12.06
N GLY A 137 -21.54 5.24 11.84
CA GLY A 137 -22.31 6.47 11.93
C GLY A 137 -23.14 6.84 10.69
N SER A 138 -22.86 6.25 9.52
CA SER A 138 -23.49 6.67 8.26
C SER A 138 -23.81 5.50 7.32
N VAL A 139 -25.08 5.39 6.93
CA VAL A 139 -25.52 4.42 5.90
C VAL A 139 -24.92 4.77 4.53
N TRP A 140 -24.78 6.06 4.24
CA TRP A 140 -24.17 6.52 2.99
C TRP A 140 -22.69 6.21 2.94
N ALA A 141 -21.96 6.41 4.04
CA ALA A 141 -20.56 6.02 4.15
C ALA A 141 -20.38 4.54 3.83
N ARG A 142 -21.22 3.66 4.40
CA ARG A 142 -21.18 2.22 4.14
C ARG A 142 -21.43 1.88 2.66
N ARG A 143 -22.45 2.46 2.06
CA ARG A 143 -22.80 2.22 0.65
C ARG A 143 -21.70 2.71 -0.30
N LEU A 144 -21.22 3.93 -0.09
CA LEU A 144 -20.15 4.51 -0.90
C LEU A 144 -18.86 3.70 -0.77
N THR A 145 -18.48 3.37 0.46
CA THR A 145 -17.26 2.59 0.72
C THR A 145 -17.35 1.20 0.11
N ARG A 146 -18.47 0.47 0.31
CA ARG A 146 -18.66 -0.83 -0.31
C ARG A 146 -18.56 -0.76 -1.83
N TRP A 147 -19.29 0.16 -2.45
CA TRP A 147 -19.24 0.33 -3.90
C TRP A 147 -17.82 0.62 -4.40
N ALA A 148 -17.10 1.51 -3.71
CA ALA A 148 -15.75 1.88 -4.12
C ALA A 148 -14.75 0.74 -3.91
N MET A 149 -14.87 -0.03 -2.82
CA MET A 149 -14.02 -1.20 -2.59
C MET A 149 -14.29 -2.29 -3.63
N ASP A 150 -15.55 -2.55 -3.95
CA ASP A 150 -15.94 -3.58 -4.92
C ASP A 150 -15.54 -3.24 -6.38
N HIS A 151 -15.44 -1.96 -6.74
CA HIS A 151 -15.28 -1.55 -8.14
C HIS A 151 -13.97 -0.82 -8.43
N LEU A 152 -13.35 -0.20 -7.43
CA LEU A 152 -12.19 0.67 -7.64
C LEU A 152 -10.94 0.20 -6.90
N TRP A 153 -11.09 -0.56 -5.80
CA TRP A 153 -9.92 -1.05 -5.09
C TRP A 153 -9.17 -2.08 -5.93
N ALA A 154 -7.87 -1.97 -5.92
CA ALA A 154 -6.98 -2.92 -6.58
C ALA A 154 -5.77 -3.18 -5.68
N ILE A 155 -5.13 -4.32 -5.88
CA ILE A 155 -3.93 -4.71 -5.16
C ILE A 155 -2.84 -3.66 -5.32
N VAL A 156 -2.13 -3.38 -4.23
CA VAL A 156 -1.01 -2.42 -4.19
C VAL A 156 0.00 -2.74 -5.30
N GLY A 157 0.38 -1.71 -6.05
CA GLY A 157 1.24 -1.84 -7.24
C GLY A 157 0.51 -1.79 -8.57
N THR A 158 -0.79 -2.12 -8.60
CA THR A 158 -1.61 -2.04 -9.81
C THR A 158 -1.62 -0.62 -10.38
N GLY A 159 -1.34 -0.50 -11.68
CA GLY A 159 -1.27 0.79 -12.38
C GLY A 159 0.02 1.60 -12.17
N VAL A 160 0.87 1.19 -11.23
CA VAL A 160 2.19 1.80 -10.99
C VAL A 160 3.30 0.96 -11.63
N ARG A 161 3.18 -0.35 -11.55
CA ARG A 161 4.08 -1.33 -12.19
C ARG A 161 3.36 -2.05 -13.32
N PRO A 162 4.09 -2.71 -14.25
CA PRO A 162 3.48 -3.61 -15.22
C PRO A 162 2.62 -4.66 -14.51
N GLN A 163 1.42 -4.92 -15.03
CA GLN A 163 0.49 -5.87 -14.40
C GLN A 163 1.11 -7.24 -14.17
N SER A 164 1.97 -7.70 -15.09
CA SER A 164 2.70 -8.97 -14.96
C SER A 164 3.58 -9.05 -13.71
N GLU A 165 4.12 -7.93 -13.23
CA GLU A 165 4.91 -7.91 -12.00
C GLU A 165 4.01 -8.03 -10.77
N THR A 166 2.86 -7.34 -10.77
CA THR A 166 1.86 -7.45 -9.72
C THR A 166 1.32 -8.88 -9.65
N ASP A 167 0.97 -9.47 -10.80
CA ASP A 167 0.48 -10.84 -10.89
C ASP A 167 1.54 -11.84 -10.39
N PHE A 168 2.80 -11.65 -10.76
CA PHE A 168 3.91 -12.47 -10.27
C PHE A 168 3.98 -12.44 -8.73
N VAL A 169 3.93 -11.26 -8.12
CA VAL A 169 3.99 -11.11 -6.65
C VAL A 169 2.80 -11.82 -5.99
N VAL A 170 1.58 -11.65 -6.54
CA VAL A 170 0.38 -12.30 -6.01
C VAL A 170 0.51 -13.82 -6.09
N VAL A 171 0.88 -14.35 -7.25
CA VAL A 171 1.05 -15.81 -7.42
C VAL A 171 2.18 -16.34 -6.54
N HIS A 172 3.29 -15.62 -6.43
CA HIS A 172 4.41 -16.04 -5.59
C HIS A 172 4.05 -16.09 -4.11
N LEU A 173 3.30 -15.11 -3.61
CA LEU A 173 2.95 -15.02 -2.19
C LEU A 173 1.69 -15.82 -1.81
N PHE A 174 0.72 -15.92 -2.72
CA PHE A 174 -0.62 -16.44 -2.42
C PHE A 174 -1.05 -17.63 -3.28
N GLY A 175 -0.19 -18.13 -4.18
CA GLY A 175 -0.53 -19.22 -5.09
C GLY A 175 -0.52 -20.62 -4.48
N ASP A 176 -0.13 -20.78 -3.23
CA ASP A 176 -0.21 -22.04 -2.49
C ASP A 176 -1.45 -22.08 -1.58
N GLU A 177 -1.75 -23.24 -0.97
CA GLU A 177 -2.91 -23.46 -0.10
C GLU A 177 -2.93 -22.51 1.11
N GLU A 178 -1.78 -22.31 1.75
CA GLU A 178 -1.65 -21.37 2.88
C GLU A 178 -1.87 -19.92 2.44
N GLY A 179 -1.37 -19.55 1.26
CA GLY A 179 -1.59 -18.24 0.67
C GLY A 179 -3.06 -17.98 0.35
N GLY A 180 -3.73 -18.97 -0.22
CA GLY A 180 -5.18 -18.90 -0.46
C GLY A 180 -5.97 -18.74 0.85
N SER A 181 -5.59 -19.48 1.90
CA SER A 181 -6.20 -19.32 3.23
C SER A 181 -5.95 -17.91 3.81
N ALA A 182 -4.72 -17.40 3.71
CA ALA A 182 -4.37 -16.08 4.19
C ALA A 182 -5.15 -14.95 3.46
N ALA A 183 -5.37 -15.09 2.15
CA ALA A 183 -6.19 -14.16 1.38
C ALA A 183 -7.66 -14.17 1.84
N LEU A 184 -8.23 -15.37 2.10
CA LEU A 184 -9.58 -15.49 2.64
C LEU A 184 -9.71 -14.89 4.04
N ASP A 185 -8.70 -15.02 4.88
CA ASP A 185 -8.70 -14.41 6.22
C ASP A 185 -8.61 -12.90 6.15
N MET A 186 -7.91 -12.36 5.16
CA MET A 186 -7.90 -10.92 4.87
C MET A 186 -9.30 -10.43 4.50
N ASP A 187 -9.99 -11.12 3.60
CA ASP A 187 -11.36 -10.78 3.20
C ASP A 187 -12.33 -10.84 4.39
N ARG A 188 -12.24 -11.87 5.23
CA ARG A 188 -13.04 -11.99 6.46
C ARG A 188 -12.78 -10.82 7.42
N THR A 189 -11.51 -10.47 7.61
CA THR A 189 -11.13 -9.35 8.48
C THR A 189 -11.69 -8.02 8.00
N MET A 190 -11.69 -7.78 6.69
CA MET A 190 -12.29 -6.58 6.11
C MET A 190 -13.81 -6.61 6.18
N ALA A 191 -14.45 -7.78 6.04
CA ALA A 191 -15.89 -7.95 6.14
C ALA A 191 -16.45 -7.71 7.57
N GLU A 192 -15.61 -7.68 8.60
CA GLU A 192 -16.01 -7.29 9.95
C GLU A 192 -16.26 -5.77 10.12
N LEU A 193 -15.92 -4.97 9.14
CA LEU A 193 -16.28 -3.55 9.13
C LEU A 193 -17.79 -3.38 8.89
N PRO A 194 -18.43 -2.38 9.53
CA PRO A 194 -19.88 -2.18 9.42
C PRO A 194 -20.37 -1.95 8.00
#